data_c217a76a3e914026f93a5363c43ad9db
#
_entry.id   c217a76a3e914026f93a5363c43ad9db
#
_cell.length_a   1.000
_cell.length_b   1.000
_cell.length_c   1.000
_cell.angle_alpha   90.00
_cell.angle_beta   90.00
_cell.angle_gamma   90.00
#
_symmetry.space_group_name_H-M   'P 1'
#
loop_
_entity.id
_entity.type
_entity.pdbx_description
1 polymer ?
#
loop_
_entity_poly.entity_id
_entity_poly.type
_entity_poly.pdbx_seq_one_letter_code
_entity_poly.pdbx_strand_id
1 'polypeptide(L)'
;VGRDHSDLGRWLAAAVVLVVLVALTVVIGTKTSPAEFAGGAWRAAQLLMVLVGTVASLVALLRCKAAPLRLSFSLITWIGVLSLGAQPEVWRLSDNPLSAAFWQSHYWSGVGVTGLMLFSLGARPEILKNQRLRRLHITASVLAAVLFLGQAISGSRDLLEIPLSWQK
;
A
#
# COMPACT_ATOMS: atom_id res chain seq x y z
N VAL A 1 14.68 -11.20 19.90
CA VAL A 1 14.55 -10.29 18.76
C VAL A 1 14.80 -8.90 19.29
N GLY A 2 15.90 -8.26 18.87
CA GLY A 2 16.35 -6.98 19.42
C GLY A 2 15.39 -5.83 19.13
N ARG A 3 15.50 -4.76 19.90
CA ARG A 3 14.77 -3.49 19.67
C ARG A 3 14.98 -2.98 18.24
N ASP A 4 16.20 -3.11 17.73
CA ASP A 4 16.60 -2.64 16.40
C ASP A 4 15.81 -3.28 15.26
N HIS A 5 15.63 -4.62 15.27
CA HIS A 5 14.80 -5.31 14.27
C HIS A 5 13.35 -4.81 14.28
N SER A 6 12.85 -4.57 15.45
CA SER A 6 11.49 -4.13 15.70
C SER A 6 11.27 -2.68 15.22
N ASP A 7 12.23 -1.80 15.44
CA ASP A 7 12.16 -0.41 15.01
C ASP A 7 12.41 -0.27 13.52
N LEU A 8 13.35 -1.02 12.96
CA LEU A 8 13.58 -1.10 11.53
C LEU A 8 12.32 -1.56 10.78
N GLY A 9 11.66 -2.63 11.23
CA GLY A 9 10.41 -3.11 10.63
C GLY A 9 9.28 -2.09 10.68
N ARG A 10 9.19 -1.31 11.77
CA ARG A 10 8.22 -0.23 11.91
C ARG A 10 8.46 0.90 10.89
N TRP A 11 9.69 1.36 10.78
CA TRP A 11 10.05 2.43 9.85
C TRP A 11 9.95 1.98 8.39
N LEU A 12 10.35 0.73 8.10
CA LEU A 12 10.22 0.15 6.77
C LEU A 12 8.74 0.07 6.34
N ALA A 13 7.85 -0.41 7.21
CA ALA A 13 6.42 -0.47 6.92
C ALA A 13 5.83 0.93 6.67
N ALA A 14 6.19 1.91 7.50
CA ALA A 14 5.74 3.29 7.30
C ALA A 14 6.26 3.89 5.99
N ALA A 15 7.54 3.67 5.67
CA ALA A 15 8.16 4.13 4.43
C ALA A 15 7.49 3.52 3.19
N VAL A 16 7.19 2.22 3.20
CA VAL A 16 6.48 1.56 2.08
C VAL A 16 5.11 2.17 1.86
N VAL A 17 4.33 2.35 2.93
CA VAL A 17 3.00 3.00 2.80
C VAL A 17 3.14 4.41 2.22
N LEU A 18 4.09 5.21 2.71
CA LEU A 18 4.29 6.58 2.22
C LEU A 18 4.71 6.59 0.74
N VAL A 19 5.61 5.71 0.33
CA VAL A 19 6.02 5.59 -1.09
C VAL A 19 4.83 5.22 -1.97
N VAL A 20 3.98 4.28 -1.55
CA VAL A 20 2.78 3.90 -2.27
C VAL A 20 1.79 5.08 -2.37
N LEU A 21 1.58 5.82 -1.28
CA LEU A 21 0.70 7.01 -1.29
C LEU A 21 1.24 8.10 -2.21
N VAL A 22 2.54 8.35 -2.21
CA VAL A 22 3.17 9.30 -3.14
C VAL A 22 2.99 8.84 -4.59
N ALA A 23 3.28 7.57 -4.89
CA ALA A 23 3.11 7.03 -6.23
C ALA A 23 1.66 7.15 -6.73
N LEU A 24 0.68 6.78 -5.91
CA LEU A 24 -0.74 6.90 -6.26
C LEU A 24 -1.14 8.37 -6.46
N THR A 25 -0.70 9.28 -5.60
CA THR A 25 -0.99 10.71 -5.72
C THR A 25 -0.41 11.29 -7.01
N VAL A 26 0.84 10.93 -7.35
CA VAL A 26 1.48 11.36 -8.58
C VAL A 26 0.70 10.84 -9.80
N VAL A 27 0.39 9.54 -9.85
CA VAL A 27 -0.35 8.95 -10.98
C VAL A 27 -1.72 9.62 -11.15
N ILE A 28 -2.49 9.78 -10.06
CA ILE A 28 -3.81 10.42 -10.12
C ILE A 28 -3.71 11.88 -10.57
N GLY A 29 -2.69 12.61 -10.09
CA GLY A 29 -2.52 14.03 -10.40
C GLY A 29 -1.89 14.34 -11.76
N THR A 30 -1.24 13.37 -12.40
CA THR A 30 -0.50 13.61 -13.66
C THR A 30 -1.08 12.88 -14.88
N LYS A 31 -1.96 11.89 -14.67
CA LYS A 31 -2.52 11.05 -15.74
C LYS A 31 -3.45 11.82 -16.67
N THR A 32 -4.19 12.79 -16.14
CA THR A 32 -5.15 13.62 -16.88
C THR A 32 -4.85 15.09 -16.63
N SER A 33 -5.16 15.93 -17.63
CA SER A 33 -5.06 17.38 -17.45
C SER A 33 -6.10 17.87 -16.42
N PRO A 34 -5.86 18.98 -15.71
CA PRO A 34 -6.82 19.52 -14.75
C PRO A 34 -8.20 19.79 -15.35
N ALA A 35 -8.27 20.11 -16.65
CA ALA A 35 -9.51 20.36 -17.38
C ALA A 35 -10.32 19.08 -17.65
N GLU A 36 -9.62 17.95 -17.80
CA GLU A 36 -10.21 16.63 -18.11
C GLU A 36 -10.42 15.76 -16.85
N PHE A 37 -10.04 16.28 -15.68
CA PHE A 37 -10.15 15.52 -14.43
C PHE A 37 -11.62 15.27 -14.09
N ALA A 38 -12.06 14.02 -14.25
CA ALA A 38 -13.44 13.63 -14.02
C ALA A 38 -13.89 13.97 -12.58
N GLY A 39 -15.05 14.61 -12.43
CA GLY A 39 -15.58 15.04 -11.13
C GLY A 39 -14.98 16.33 -10.59
N GLY A 40 -14.03 16.95 -11.29
CA GLY A 40 -13.50 18.28 -11.00
C GLY A 40 -13.01 18.47 -9.57
N ALA A 41 -13.13 19.69 -9.07
CA ALA A 41 -12.63 20.08 -7.74
C ALA A 41 -13.26 19.28 -6.59
N TRP A 42 -14.51 18.84 -6.72
CA TRP A 42 -15.18 18.05 -5.68
C TRP A 42 -14.52 16.68 -5.50
N ARG A 43 -14.25 15.96 -6.59
CA ARG A 43 -13.55 14.69 -6.53
C ARG A 43 -12.11 14.87 -6.02
N ALA A 44 -11.41 15.93 -6.45
CA ALA A 44 -10.08 16.26 -5.96
C ALA A 44 -10.09 16.46 -4.42
N ALA A 45 -11.07 17.18 -3.89
CA ALA A 45 -11.21 17.36 -2.44
C ALA A 45 -11.51 16.05 -1.70
N GLN A 46 -12.32 15.16 -2.27
CA GLN A 46 -12.57 13.82 -1.69
C GLN A 46 -11.30 12.97 -1.68
N LEU A 47 -10.53 12.94 -2.74
CA LEU A 47 -9.27 12.19 -2.82
C LEU A 47 -8.24 12.74 -1.84
N LEU A 48 -8.17 14.08 -1.70
CA LEU A 48 -7.32 14.71 -0.70
C LEU A 48 -7.74 14.32 0.73
N MET A 49 -9.04 14.29 1.02
CA MET A 49 -9.56 13.82 2.31
C MET A 49 -9.15 12.37 2.58
N VAL A 50 -9.27 11.48 1.61
CA VAL A 50 -8.86 10.08 1.74
C VAL A 50 -7.35 9.99 1.98
N LEU A 51 -6.55 10.74 1.24
CA LEU A 51 -5.10 10.79 1.41
C LEU A 51 -4.71 11.26 2.83
N VAL A 52 -5.25 12.39 3.26
CA VAL A 52 -4.99 12.96 4.59
C VAL A 52 -5.46 12.01 5.69
N GLY A 53 -6.65 11.44 5.56
CA GLY A 53 -7.19 10.44 6.49
C GLY A 53 -6.31 9.19 6.57
N THR A 54 -5.78 8.72 5.44
CA THR A 54 -4.88 7.56 5.38
C THR A 54 -3.55 7.86 6.09
N VAL A 55 -2.96 9.02 5.85
CA VAL A 55 -1.72 9.46 6.53
C VAL A 55 -1.97 9.64 8.04
N ALA A 56 -3.09 10.27 8.42
CA ALA A 56 -3.45 10.43 9.83
C ALA A 56 -3.64 9.07 10.51
N SER A 57 -4.29 8.10 9.85
CA SER A 57 -4.44 6.74 10.33
C SER A 57 -3.10 6.03 10.50
N LEU A 58 -2.17 6.17 9.56
CA LEU A 58 -0.82 5.64 9.67
C LEU A 58 -0.07 6.25 10.88
N VAL A 59 -0.16 7.56 11.07
CA VAL A 59 0.44 8.23 12.23
C VAL A 59 -0.18 7.75 13.54
N ALA A 60 -1.50 7.59 13.58
CA ALA A 60 -2.21 7.04 14.74
C ALA A 60 -1.77 5.60 15.04
N LEU A 61 -1.63 4.75 14.01
CA LEU A 61 -1.11 3.38 14.11
C LEU A 61 0.29 3.36 14.77
N LEU A 62 1.17 4.25 14.33
CA LEU A 62 2.54 4.34 14.83
C LEU A 62 2.63 4.81 16.29
N ARG A 63 1.63 5.55 16.79
CA ARG A 63 1.59 6.11 18.14
C ARG A 63 0.74 5.31 19.12
N CYS A 64 -0.23 4.54 18.61
CA CYS A 64 -1.22 3.87 19.45
C CYS A 64 -0.62 2.64 20.16
N LYS A 65 -0.96 2.47 21.46
CA LYS A 65 -0.53 1.34 22.27
C LYS A 65 -1.59 0.24 22.38
N ALA A 66 -2.87 0.57 22.27
CA ALA A 66 -3.99 -0.37 22.41
C ALA A 66 -4.11 -1.26 21.18
N ALA A 67 -4.12 -2.58 21.36
CA ALA A 67 -4.17 -3.58 20.29
C ALA A 67 -5.36 -3.41 19.33
N PRO A 68 -6.62 -3.24 19.79
CA PRO A 68 -7.74 -3.10 18.88
C PRO A 68 -7.62 -1.83 18.03
N LEU A 69 -7.16 -0.72 18.59
CA LEU A 69 -6.97 0.52 17.85
C LEU A 69 -5.85 0.41 16.81
N ARG A 70 -4.75 -0.28 17.13
CA ARG A 70 -3.69 -0.53 16.13
C ARG A 70 -4.21 -1.34 14.94
N LEU A 71 -4.95 -2.41 15.20
CA LEU A 71 -5.55 -3.22 14.13
C LEU A 71 -6.55 -2.42 13.30
N SER A 72 -7.39 -1.60 13.95
CA SER A 72 -8.32 -0.70 13.26
C SER A 72 -7.58 0.30 12.37
N PHE A 73 -6.55 0.97 12.88
CA PHE A 73 -5.77 1.92 12.08
C PHE A 73 -4.96 1.24 10.97
N SER A 74 -4.47 0.00 11.17
CA SER A 74 -3.87 -0.78 10.09
C SER A 74 -4.87 -1.03 8.97
N LEU A 75 -6.08 -1.45 9.30
CA LEU A 75 -7.16 -1.70 8.35
C LEU A 75 -7.60 -0.42 7.63
N ILE A 76 -7.82 0.67 8.36
CA ILE A 76 -8.20 1.98 7.79
C ILE A 76 -7.11 2.47 6.84
N THR A 77 -5.83 2.36 7.20
CA THR A 77 -4.72 2.74 6.33
C THR A 77 -4.72 1.90 5.05
N TRP A 78 -4.93 0.59 5.15
CA TRP A 78 -5.00 -0.29 4.00
C TRP A 78 -6.20 -0.01 3.09
N ILE A 79 -7.39 0.23 3.66
CA ILE A 79 -8.59 0.66 2.92
C ILE A 79 -8.35 1.99 2.21
N GLY A 80 -7.66 2.94 2.85
CA GLY A 80 -7.29 4.21 2.23
C GLY A 80 -6.40 4.02 1.00
N VAL A 81 -5.38 3.15 1.09
CA VAL A 81 -4.53 2.78 -0.06
C VAL A 81 -5.36 2.13 -1.17
N LEU A 82 -6.25 1.20 -0.83
CA LEU A 82 -7.17 0.57 -1.80
C LEU A 82 -8.08 1.59 -2.46
N SER A 83 -8.65 2.52 -1.69
CA SER A 83 -9.56 3.56 -2.21
C SER A 83 -8.88 4.50 -3.20
N LEU A 84 -7.64 4.90 -2.92
CA LEU A 84 -6.83 5.69 -3.85
C LEU A 84 -6.44 4.86 -5.08
N GLY A 85 -6.05 3.63 -4.89
CA GLY A 85 -5.66 2.76 -5.98
C GLY A 85 -6.81 2.25 -6.85
N ALA A 86 -8.06 2.35 -6.39
CA ALA A 86 -9.25 2.01 -7.17
C ALA A 86 -9.61 3.10 -8.19
N GLN A 87 -8.89 4.23 -8.20
CA GLN A 87 -9.16 5.32 -9.12
C GLN A 87 -8.85 4.92 -10.58
N PRO A 88 -9.60 5.44 -11.57
CA PRO A 88 -9.45 5.08 -12.99
C PRO A 88 -8.09 5.47 -13.58
N GLU A 89 -7.42 6.46 -12.99
CA GLU A 89 -6.07 6.88 -13.38
C GLU A 89 -5.01 5.84 -13.04
N VAL A 90 -5.26 4.98 -12.06
CA VAL A 90 -4.32 3.93 -11.63
C VAL A 90 -4.46 2.74 -12.56
N TRP A 91 -3.42 2.50 -13.36
CA TRP A 91 -3.40 1.38 -14.28
C TRP A 91 -3.25 0.03 -13.58
N ARG A 92 -4.08 -0.93 -13.98
CA ARG A 92 -4.08 -2.30 -13.48
C ARG A 92 -4.28 -3.27 -14.66
N LEU A 93 -3.52 -4.35 -14.68
CA LEU A 93 -3.62 -5.35 -15.75
C LEU A 93 -4.97 -6.07 -15.74
N SER A 94 -5.46 -6.38 -14.53
CA SER A 94 -6.77 -7.02 -14.32
C SER A 94 -7.18 -6.85 -12.86
N ASP A 95 -8.47 -6.71 -12.61
CA ASP A 95 -9.06 -6.72 -11.26
C ASP A 95 -9.67 -8.10 -10.91
N ASN A 96 -9.55 -9.09 -11.80
CA ASN A 96 -10.03 -10.45 -11.56
C ASN A 96 -8.93 -11.31 -10.90
N PRO A 97 -9.07 -11.70 -9.63
CA PRO A 97 -8.06 -12.50 -8.91
C PRO A 97 -7.86 -13.91 -9.46
N LEU A 98 -8.77 -14.38 -10.31
CA LEU A 98 -8.65 -15.70 -10.98
C LEU A 98 -7.82 -15.61 -12.27
N SER A 99 -7.47 -14.41 -12.74
CA SER A 99 -6.65 -14.23 -13.92
C SER A 99 -5.16 -14.16 -13.58
N ALA A 100 -4.29 -14.69 -14.45
CA ALA A 100 -2.84 -14.53 -14.30
C ALA A 100 -2.42 -13.06 -14.32
N ALA A 101 -3.11 -12.20 -15.08
CA ALA A 101 -2.84 -10.78 -15.20
C ALA A 101 -3.01 -10.03 -13.86
N PHE A 102 -3.92 -10.46 -12.99
CA PHE A 102 -4.05 -9.89 -11.64
C PHE A 102 -2.75 -10.04 -10.85
N TRP A 103 -2.18 -11.24 -10.84
CA TRP A 103 -0.96 -11.55 -10.09
C TRP A 103 0.32 -10.96 -10.71
N GLN A 104 0.27 -10.59 -11.98
CA GLN A 104 1.34 -9.88 -12.69
C GLN A 104 1.23 -8.36 -12.55
N SER A 105 0.13 -7.86 -12.02
CA SER A 105 -0.08 -6.43 -11.82
C SER A 105 0.81 -5.88 -10.72
N HIS A 106 1.60 -4.87 -11.04
CA HIS A 106 2.41 -4.13 -10.08
C HIS A 106 1.55 -3.56 -8.93
N TYR A 107 0.37 -3.05 -9.25
CA TYR A 107 -0.57 -2.51 -8.28
C TYR A 107 -1.00 -3.56 -7.24
N TRP A 108 -1.52 -4.73 -7.67
CA TRP A 108 -2.07 -5.73 -6.74
C TRP A 108 -1.01 -6.37 -5.86
N SER A 109 0.17 -6.64 -6.40
CA SER A 109 1.29 -7.13 -5.60
C SER A 109 1.79 -6.08 -4.61
N GLY A 110 1.79 -4.78 -4.98
CA GLY A 110 2.11 -3.67 -4.08
C GLY A 110 1.09 -3.49 -2.94
N VAL A 111 -0.19 -3.59 -3.25
CA VAL A 111 -1.28 -3.60 -2.24
C VAL A 111 -1.13 -4.79 -1.29
N GLY A 112 -0.77 -5.97 -1.82
CA GLY A 112 -0.52 -7.17 -1.02
C GLY A 112 0.64 -6.98 -0.05
N VAL A 113 1.80 -6.50 -0.52
CA VAL A 113 2.95 -6.16 0.33
C VAL A 113 2.54 -5.17 1.43
N THR A 114 1.87 -4.09 1.05
CA THR A 114 1.43 -3.05 2.00
C THR A 114 0.54 -3.63 3.09
N GLY A 115 -0.42 -4.49 2.72
CA GLY A 115 -1.30 -5.17 3.67
C GLY A 115 -0.56 -6.09 4.64
N LEU A 116 0.38 -6.90 4.14
CA LEU A 116 1.22 -7.79 4.98
C LEU A 116 2.08 -7.01 5.96
N MET A 117 2.64 -5.88 5.53
CA MET A 117 3.45 -5.01 6.38
C MET A 117 2.61 -4.29 7.44
N LEU A 118 1.43 -3.78 7.06
CA LEU A 118 0.49 -3.15 7.99
C LEU A 118 -0.04 -4.16 9.03
N PHE A 119 -0.34 -5.40 8.62
CA PHE A 119 -0.68 -6.48 9.55
C PHE A 119 0.45 -6.70 10.57
N SER A 120 1.68 -6.86 10.12
CA SER A 120 2.84 -7.05 10.98
C SER A 120 3.04 -5.89 11.95
N LEU A 121 2.83 -4.66 11.49
CA LEU A 121 2.93 -3.44 12.29
C LEU A 121 1.82 -3.36 13.34
N GLY A 122 0.57 -3.63 12.96
CA GLY A 122 -0.60 -3.60 13.85
C GLY A 122 -0.58 -4.66 14.93
N ALA A 123 -0.15 -5.89 14.59
CA ALA A 123 -0.10 -7.04 15.49
C ALA A 123 1.21 -7.18 16.28
N ARG A 124 2.17 -6.27 16.12
CA ARG A 124 3.55 -6.38 16.62
C ARG A 124 3.71 -6.83 18.09
N PRO A 125 3.08 -6.23 19.11
CA PRO A 125 3.26 -6.67 20.49
C PRO A 125 2.65 -8.05 20.78
N GLU A 126 1.59 -8.41 20.07
CA GLU A 126 0.88 -9.67 20.21
C GLU A 126 1.67 -10.82 19.57
N ILE A 127 2.41 -10.55 18.49
CA ILE A 127 3.31 -11.51 17.82
C ILE A 127 4.36 -12.06 18.78
N LEU A 128 4.87 -11.22 19.68
CA LEU A 128 5.86 -11.64 20.68
C LEU A 128 5.28 -12.56 21.76
N LYS A 129 3.97 -12.48 22.02
CA LYS A 129 3.28 -13.21 23.09
C LYS A 129 2.58 -14.48 22.61
N ASN A 130 2.30 -14.60 21.29
CA ASN A 130 1.50 -15.67 20.73
C ASN A 130 2.24 -16.40 19.61
N GLN A 131 2.49 -17.70 19.79
CA GLN A 131 3.21 -18.52 18.82
C GLN A 131 2.49 -18.61 17.45
N ARG A 132 1.14 -18.62 17.43
CA ARG A 132 0.37 -18.65 16.16
C ARG A 132 0.56 -17.36 15.38
N LEU A 133 0.46 -16.22 16.07
CA LEU A 133 0.71 -14.91 15.44
C LEU A 133 2.17 -14.76 14.98
N ARG A 134 3.11 -15.33 15.74
CA ARG A 134 4.52 -15.34 15.35
C ARG A 134 4.74 -16.15 14.06
N ARG A 135 4.12 -17.32 13.92
CA ARG A 135 4.19 -18.12 12.69
C ARG A 135 3.56 -17.36 11.52
N LEU A 136 2.37 -16.77 11.71
CA LEU A 136 1.71 -15.95 10.70
C LEU A 136 2.58 -14.76 10.27
N HIS A 137 3.23 -14.09 11.21
CA HIS A 137 4.16 -13.00 10.90
C HIS A 137 5.37 -13.48 10.07
N ILE A 138 5.96 -14.62 10.40
CA ILE A 138 7.07 -15.20 9.62
C ILE A 138 6.60 -15.50 8.19
N THR A 139 5.46 -16.16 8.03
CA THR A 139 4.88 -16.45 6.73
C THR A 139 4.57 -15.16 5.96
N ALA A 140 3.95 -14.18 6.60
CA ALA A 140 3.66 -12.87 6.00
C ALA A 140 4.94 -12.14 5.57
N SER A 141 6.01 -12.23 6.36
CA SER A 141 7.30 -11.61 6.03
C SER A 141 7.98 -12.27 4.83
N VAL A 142 7.92 -13.60 4.72
CA VAL A 142 8.43 -14.34 3.55
C VAL A 142 7.62 -13.99 2.30
N LEU A 143 6.29 -13.99 2.40
CA LEU A 143 5.42 -13.58 1.29
C LEU A 143 5.68 -12.12 0.87
N ALA A 144 5.82 -11.22 1.83
CA ALA A 144 6.15 -9.83 1.56
C ALA A 144 7.50 -9.71 0.83
N ALA A 145 8.52 -10.46 1.23
CA ALA A 145 9.83 -10.46 0.56
C ALA A 145 9.72 -10.96 -0.90
N VAL A 146 8.97 -12.03 -1.14
CA VAL A 146 8.73 -12.57 -2.50
C VAL A 146 7.98 -11.54 -3.36
N LEU A 147 6.93 -10.92 -2.81
CA LEU A 147 6.19 -9.88 -3.52
C LEU A 147 7.04 -8.63 -3.78
N PHE A 148 7.95 -8.27 -2.87
CA PHE A 148 8.90 -7.18 -3.07
C PHE A 148 9.84 -7.43 -4.26
N LEU A 149 10.33 -8.65 -4.40
CA LEU A 149 11.12 -9.02 -5.59
C LEU A 149 10.27 -8.90 -6.87
N GLY A 150 9.02 -9.35 -6.82
CA GLY A 150 8.06 -9.15 -7.90
C GLY A 150 7.80 -7.68 -8.22
N GLN A 151 7.76 -6.81 -7.21
CA GLN A 151 7.64 -5.35 -7.37
C GLN A 151 8.82 -4.74 -8.12
N ALA A 152 10.05 -5.17 -7.83
CA ALA A 152 11.23 -4.69 -8.56
C ALA A 152 11.14 -5.03 -10.06
N ILE A 153 10.71 -6.25 -10.40
CA ILE A 153 10.58 -6.71 -11.79
C ILE A 153 9.43 -6.00 -12.50
N SER A 154 8.23 -5.99 -11.91
CA SER A 154 7.04 -5.38 -12.52
C SER A 154 7.16 -3.85 -12.60
N GLY A 155 7.73 -3.20 -11.60
CA GLY A 155 7.96 -1.77 -11.59
C GLY A 155 8.97 -1.33 -12.66
N SER A 156 10.04 -2.10 -12.88
CA SER A 156 11.00 -1.84 -13.96
C SER A 156 10.34 -1.98 -15.33
N ARG A 157 9.52 -3.01 -15.55
CA ARG A 157 8.72 -3.18 -16.76
C ARG A 157 7.81 -1.99 -17.00
N ASP A 158 7.01 -1.62 -16.00
CA ASP A 158 6.02 -0.54 -16.13
C ASP A 158 6.70 0.81 -16.39
N LEU A 159 7.87 1.08 -15.79
CA LEU A 159 8.68 2.27 -16.09
C LEU A 159 9.18 2.31 -17.52
N LEU A 160 9.53 1.18 -18.11
CA LEU A 160 9.97 1.11 -19.51
C LEU A 160 8.80 1.28 -20.48
N GLU A 161 7.57 0.92 -20.08
CA GLU A 161 6.37 1.06 -20.91
C GLU A 161 5.77 2.48 -20.89
N ILE A 162 6.03 3.28 -19.85
CA ILE A 162 5.53 4.66 -19.72
C ILE A 162 5.87 5.53 -20.92
N PRO A 163 7.13 5.60 -21.42
CA PRO A 163 7.47 6.44 -22.59
C PRO A 163 6.69 6.05 -23.85
N LEU A 164 6.38 4.76 -24.02
CA LEU A 164 5.63 4.24 -25.16
C LEU A 164 4.14 4.61 -25.09
N SER A 165 3.59 4.69 -23.87
CA SER A 165 2.18 5.07 -23.65
C SER A 165 1.92 6.57 -23.80
N TRP A 166 2.95 7.42 -23.61
CA TRP A 166 2.84 8.86 -23.73
C TRP A 166 2.97 9.35 -25.20
N GLN A 167 3.37 8.47 -26.09
CA GLN A 167 3.48 8.75 -27.53
C GLN A 167 2.20 8.46 -28.31
N LYS A 168 1.15 7.98 -27.65
CA LYS A 168 -0.17 7.71 -28.22
C LYS A 168 -1.17 8.78 -27.81
#